data_13cdbda16a062e4a99c960b50b967adf
#
_entry.id   13cdbda16a062e4a99c960b50b967adf
#
_cell.length_a   1.000
_cell.length_b   1.000
_cell.length_c   1.000
_cell.angle_alpha   90.00
_cell.angle_beta   90.00
_cell.angle_gamma   90.00
#
_symmetry.space_group_name_H-M   'P 1'
#
loop_
_entity.id
_entity.type
_entity.pdbx_description
1 polymer ?
#
loop_
_entity_poly.entity_id
_entity_poly.type
_entity_poly.pdbx_seq_one_letter_code
_entity_poly.pdbx_strand_id
1 'polypeptide(L)'
;MNMKMMVIVKANKDSEAGVMPSEQLLADMGKYNEELFNAGIMLAGEGLQPSSQGVRVVFKGAHREVIAGPFAETNELIAGFWIWKVDSMEQAIEWVKRCPIDTVSQDGSHIEIRRVFETEDFAPSDPSGELREAEHRLRDRVENQKR
;
A
#
# COMPACT_ATOMS: atom_id res chain seq x y z
N MET A 1 -17.11 5.76 -12.55
CA MET A 1 -17.10 5.12 -11.20
C MET A 1 -15.69 5.06 -10.65
N ASN A 2 -15.53 5.53 -9.43
CA ASN A 2 -14.22 5.50 -8.79
C ASN A 2 -13.98 4.16 -8.12
N MET A 3 -12.73 3.71 -8.15
CA MET A 3 -12.30 2.53 -7.41
C MET A 3 -11.05 2.87 -6.61
N LYS A 4 -10.83 2.14 -5.54
CA LYS A 4 -9.61 2.28 -4.75
C LYS A 4 -8.60 1.22 -5.17
N MET A 5 -7.35 1.65 -5.30
CA MET A 5 -6.22 0.77 -5.58
C MET A 5 -5.20 0.90 -4.47
N MET A 6 -4.65 -0.21 -4.04
CA MET A 6 -3.44 -0.19 -3.23
C MET A 6 -2.26 -0.31 -4.19
N VAL A 7 -1.39 0.67 -4.14
CA VAL A 7 -0.19 0.74 -4.99
C VAL A 7 0.99 0.40 -4.10
N ILE A 8 1.57 -0.76 -4.33
CA ILE A 8 2.51 -1.40 -3.41
C ILE A 8 3.91 -1.31 -3.99
N VAL A 9 4.78 -0.57 -3.28
CA VAL A 9 6.19 -0.47 -3.64
C VAL A 9 6.92 -1.64 -3.00
N LYS A 10 7.45 -2.53 -3.82
CA LYS A 10 8.18 -3.70 -3.32
C LYS A 10 9.56 -3.31 -2.81
N ALA A 11 10.00 -4.00 -1.78
CA ALA A 11 11.32 -3.79 -1.22
C ALA A 11 12.41 -4.31 -2.17
N ASN A 12 13.60 -3.77 -2.03
CA ASN A 12 14.81 -4.27 -2.69
C ASN A 12 15.90 -4.44 -1.63
N LYS A 13 17.09 -4.86 -2.06
CA LYS A 13 18.20 -5.08 -1.12
C LYS A 13 18.56 -3.82 -0.36
N ASP A 14 18.54 -2.67 -1.02
CA ASP A 14 18.91 -1.40 -0.41
C ASP A 14 17.88 -0.96 0.63
N SER A 15 16.59 -1.03 0.30
CA SER A 15 15.55 -0.64 1.26
C SER A 15 15.55 -1.55 2.48
N GLU A 16 15.80 -2.86 2.29
CA GLU A 16 15.88 -3.82 3.40
C GLU A 16 17.14 -3.65 4.23
N ALA A 17 18.22 -3.14 3.62
CA ALA A 17 19.45 -2.82 4.35
C ALA A 17 19.38 -1.47 5.08
N GLY A 18 18.28 -0.75 4.94
CA GLY A 18 18.11 0.55 5.59
C GLY A 18 18.81 1.70 4.87
N VAL A 19 19.21 1.49 3.60
CA VAL A 19 19.83 2.55 2.81
C VAL A 19 18.79 3.62 2.54
N MET A 20 19.09 4.84 2.94
CA MET A 20 18.17 5.96 2.76
C MET A 20 18.17 6.46 1.32
N PRO A 21 17.02 6.90 0.81
CA PRO A 21 16.97 7.51 -0.52
C PRO A 21 17.80 8.80 -0.56
N SER A 22 18.27 9.16 -1.76
CA SER A 22 18.98 10.40 -1.95
C SER A 22 18.06 11.61 -1.71
N GLU A 23 18.65 12.76 -1.44
CA GLU A 23 17.89 14.01 -1.33
C GLU A 23 17.10 14.28 -2.61
N GLN A 24 17.70 14.03 -3.77
CA GLN A 24 17.02 14.21 -5.05
C GLN A 24 15.80 13.30 -5.19
N LEU A 25 15.93 12.05 -4.80
CA LEU A 25 14.80 11.11 -4.87
C LEU A 25 13.68 11.53 -3.92
N LEU A 26 14.02 12.00 -2.72
CA LEU A 26 13.02 12.52 -1.78
C LEU A 26 12.30 13.74 -2.37
N ALA A 27 13.03 14.65 -3.00
CA ALA A 27 12.44 15.82 -3.63
C ALA A 27 11.53 15.44 -4.79
N ASP A 28 11.97 14.51 -5.64
CA ASP A 28 11.19 14.03 -6.78
C ASP A 28 9.93 13.31 -6.32
N MET A 29 10.04 12.49 -5.28
CA MET A 29 8.90 11.76 -4.72
C MET A 29 7.90 12.73 -4.08
N GLY A 30 8.38 13.74 -3.37
CA GLY A 30 7.51 14.79 -2.81
C GLY A 30 6.71 15.50 -3.88
N LYS A 31 7.37 15.84 -5.00
CA LYS A 31 6.70 16.46 -6.13
C LYS A 31 5.67 15.54 -6.77
N TYR A 32 6.00 14.27 -6.92
CA TYR A 32 5.09 13.27 -7.47
C TYR A 32 3.85 13.13 -6.57
N ASN A 33 4.03 13.06 -5.26
CA ASN A 33 2.93 12.99 -4.30
C ASN A 33 2.03 14.22 -4.39
N GLU A 34 2.61 15.39 -4.57
CA GLU A 34 1.85 16.63 -4.74
C GLU A 34 1.01 16.60 -6.01
N GLU A 35 1.57 16.10 -7.10
CA GLU A 35 0.82 15.92 -8.35
C GLU A 35 -0.34 14.95 -8.18
N LEU A 36 -0.14 13.84 -7.47
CA LEU A 36 -1.19 12.88 -7.15
C LEU A 36 -2.30 13.51 -6.32
N PHE A 37 -1.90 14.29 -5.33
CA PHE A 37 -2.87 14.99 -4.48
C PHE A 37 -3.68 16.01 -5.29
N ASN A 38 -3.01 16.82 -6.11
CA ASN A 38 -3.68 17.83 -6.92
C ASN A 38 -4.62 17.23 -7.96
N ALA A 39 -4.31 16.03 -8.44
CA ALA A 39 -5.17 15.30 -9.36
C ALA A 39 -6.36 14.60 -8.66
N GLY A 40 -6.43 14.67 -7.33
CA GLY A 40 -7.49 14.02 -6.56
C GLY A 40 -7.35 12.51 -6.45
N ILE A 41 -6.15 11.99 -6.69
CA ILE A 41 -5.89 10.55 -6.73
C ILE A 41 -5.42 10.01 -5.38
N MET A 42 -4.53 10.71 -4.70
CA MET A 42 -3.92 10.23 -3.47
C MET A 42 -4.87 10.30 -2.28
N LEU A 43 -5.17 9.15 -1.68
CA LEU A 43 -5.93 9.07 -0.43
C LEU A 43 -5.02 8.84 0.77
N ALA A 44 -3.94 8.10 0.60
CA ALA A 44 -2.95 7.82 1.64
C ALA A 44 -1.64 7.40 0.99
N GLY A 45 -0.55 7.53 1.73
CA GLY A 45 0.75 7.05 1.28
C GLY A 45 1.70 7.00 2.45
N GLU A 46 2.38 5.85 2.62
CA GLU A 46 3.30 5.63 3.72
C GLU A 46 4.50 4.79 3.27
N GLY A 47 5.68 5.15 3.77
CA GLY A 47 6.86 4.30 3.66
C GLY A 47 6.93 3.36 4.85
N LEU A 48 7.51 2.21 4.64
CA LEU A 48 7.72 1.22 5.69
C LEU A 48 9.20 1.10 6.00
N GLN A 49 9.51 0.91 7.28
CA GLN A 49 10.87 0.59 7.70
C GLN A 49 11.24 -0.83 7.25
N PRO A 50 12.53 -1.16 7.18
CA PRO A 50 12.97 -2.51 6.80
C PRO A 50 12.36 -3.59 7.70
N SER A 51 12.28 -4.80 7.19
CA SER A 51 11.69 -5.93 7.92
C SER A 51 12.45 -6.25 9.22
N SER A 52 13.69 -5.80 9.36
CA SER A 52 14.44 -5.91 10.62
C SER A 52 13.74 -5.20 11.79
N GLN A 53 12.86 -4.25 11.49
CA GLN A 53 12.07 -3.53 12.49
C GLN A 53 10.66 -4.11 12.65
N GLY A 54 10.40 -5.25 12.04
CA GLY A 54 9.07 -5.86 12.05
C GLY A 54 9.06 -7.26 12.65
N VAL A 55 7.86 -7.79 12.80
CA VAL A 55 7.63 -9.15 13.27
C VAL A 55 6.52 -9.80 12.45
N ARG A 56 6.52 -11.11 12.44
CA ARG A 56 5.40 -11.90 11.91
C ARG A 56 4.78 -12.69 13.06
N VAL A 57 3.46 -12.78 13.07
CA VAL A 57 2.75 -13.64 14.00
C VAL A 57 2.16 -14.78 13.16
N VAL A 58 2.59 -16.00 13.45
CA VAL A 58 2.17 -17.20 12.71
C VAL A 58 1.08 -17.91 13.48
N PHE A 59 0.01 -18.27 12.79
CA PHE A 59 -1.16 -18.92 13.34
C PHE A 59 -1.10 -20.42 13.04
N LYS A 60 -0.95 -21.23 14.10
CA LYS A 60 -0.91 -22.71 14.00
C LYS A 60 -1.96 -23.27 14.94
N GLY A 61 -3.18 -23.47 14.42
CA GLY A 61 -4.33 -23.86 15.26
C GLY A 61 -4.59 -22.81 16.33
N ALA A 62 -4.60 -23.20 17.59
CA ALA A 62 -4.75 -22.27 18.71
C ALA A 62 -3.44 -21.61 19.11
N HIS A 63 -2.32 -22.02 18.53
CA HIS A 63 -1.00 -21.52 18.86
C HIS A 63 -0.66 -20.28 18.04
N ARG A 64 0.07 -19.36 18.65
CA ARG A 64 0.55 -18.13 18.02
C ARG A 64 2.05 -18.06 18.22
N GLU A 65 2.79 -17.89 17.12
CA GLU A 65 4.24 -17.81 17.16
C GLU A 65 4.69 -16.45 16.62
N VAL A 66 5.55 -15.76 17.35
CA VAL A 66 6.09 -14.46 16.93
C VAL A 66 7.49 -14.67 16.38
N ILE A 67 7.70 -14.22 15.15
CA ILE A 67 9.00 -14.34 14.46
C ILE A 67 9.50 -12.94 14.17
N ALA A 68 10.63 -12.56 14.75
CA ALA A 68 11.27 -11.27 14.49
C ALA A 68 11.93 -11.27 13.12
N GLY A 69 11.89 -10.09 12.44
CA GLY A 69 12.66 -9.90 11.21
C GLY A 69 14.16 -9.80 11.48
N PRO A 70 15.00 -9.65 10.44
CA PRO A 70 14.57 -9.49 9.04
C PRO A 70 14.11 -10.80 8.40
N PHE A 71 13.34 -10.66 7.32
CA PHE A 71 12.82 -11.80 6.57
C PHE A 71 13.57 -11.96 5.26
N ALA A 72 13.75 -13.21 4.83
CA ALA A 72 14.65 -13.54 3.71
C ALA A 72 14.08 -13.22 2.32
N GLU A 73 12.76 -13.22 2.18
CA GLU A 73 12.09 -13.11 0.88
C GLU A 73 11.94 -11.65 0.44
N THR A 74 13.05 -10.99 0.13
CA THR A 74 13.06 -9.56 -0.22
C THR A 74 12.06 -9.21 -1.32
N ASN A 75 11.90 -10.08 -2.32
CA ASN A 75 10.98 -9.84 -3.44
C ASN A 75 9.51 -9.82 -3.02
N GLU A 76 9.18 -10.39 -1.87
CA GLU A 76 7.83 -10.43 -1.35
C GLU A 76 7.55 -9.32 -0.34
N LEU A 77 8.59 -8.64 0.13
CA LEU A 77 8.48 -7.60 1.14
C LEU A 77 8.05 -6.27 0.50
N ILE A 78 7.48 -5.41 1.32
CA ILE A 78 6.93 -4.13 0.90
C ILE A 78 7.73 -3.01 1.53
N ALA A 79 8.15 -2.03 0.72
CA ALA A 79 8.86 -0.85 1.20
C ALA A 79 7.92 0.32 1.47
N GLY A 80 6.72 0.30 0.91
CA GLY A 80 5.74 1.35 1.10
C GLY A 80 4.50 1.10 0.26
N PHE A 81 3.52 1.98 0.43
CA PHE A 81 2.28 1.84 -0.32
C PHE A 81 1.57 3.19 -0.43
N TRP A 82 0.68 3.28 -1.42
CA TRP A 82 -0.33 4.33 -1.51
C TRP A 82 -1.71 3.69 -1.56
N ILE A 83 -2.70 4.44 -1.17
CA ILE A 83 -4.10 4.18 -1.53
C ILE A 83 -4.52 5.29 -2.48
N TRP A 84 -4.95 4.91 -3.67
CA TRP A 84 -5.37 5.83 -4.72
C TRP A 84 -6.85 5.66 -5.03
N LYS A 85 -7.47 6.76 -5.41
CA LYS A 85 -8.82 6.77 -5.98
C LYS A 85 -8.66 7.04 -7.47
N VAL A 86 -9.01 6.07 -8.30
CA VAL A 86 -8.86 6.15 -9.76
C VAL A 86 -10.13 5.68 -10.45
N ASP A 87 -10.23 6.01 -11.73
CA ASP A 87 -11.39 5.60 -12.55
C ASP A 87 -11.21 4.21 -13.16
N SER A 88 -9.97 3.76 -13.29
CA SER A 88 -9.67 2.49 -13.97
C SER A 88 -8.29 1.99 -13.57
N MET A 89 -8.04 0.71 -13.85
CA MET A 89 -6.70 0.13 -13.71
C MET A 89 -5.72 0.82 -14.66
N GLU A 90 -6.17 1.14 -15.87
CA GLU A 90 -5.36 1.81 -16.89
C GLU A 90 -4.87 3.17 -16.40
N GLN A 91 -5.73 3.93 -15.74
CA GLN A 91 -5.33 5.21 -15.15
C GLN A 91 -4.26 5.01 -14.07
N ALA A 92 -4.44 4.01 -13.21
CA ALA A 92 -3.46 3.69 -12.18
C ALA A 92 -2.11 3.32 -12.79
N ILE A 93 -2.12 2.50 -13.85
CA ILE A 93 -0.89 2.09 -14.55
C ILE A 93 -0.15 3.29 -15.09
N GLU A 94 -0.86 4.21 -15.75
CA GLU A 94 -0.23 5.40 -16.32
C GLU A 94 0.41 6.27 -15.25
N TRP A 95 -0.23 6.42 -14.10
CA TRP A 95 0.36 7.17 -13.00
C TRP A 95 1.56 6.46 -12.40
N VAL A 96 1.51 5.13 -12.25
CA VAL A 96 2.65 4.36 -11.71
C VAL A 96 3.88 4.50 -12.61
N LYS A 97 3.68 4.49 -13.93
CA LYS A 97 4.79 4.68 -14.87
C LYS A 97 5.53 5.99 -14.69
N ARG A 98 4.91 6.99 -14.10
CA ARG A 98 5.51 8.31 -13.84
C ARG A 98 6.20 8.37 -12.48
N CYS A 99 6.10 7.32 -11.68
CA CYS A 99 6.73 7.30 -10.35
C CYS A 99 8.25 7.40 -10.47
N PRO A 100 8.88 8.32 -9.70
CA PRO A 100 10.33 8.44 -9.70
C PRO A 100 10.96 7.32 -8.88
N ILE A 101 11.20 6.20 -9.52
CA ILE A 101 11.93 5.09 -8.91
C ILE A 101 13.40 5.21 -9.31
N ASP A 102 14.28 4.86 -8.37
CA ASP A 102 15.70 4.83 -8.66
C ASP A 102 15.97 3.72 -9.68
N THR A 103 16.27 4.14 -10.91
CA THR A 103 16.55 3.23 -12.03
C THR A 103 17.98 2.71 -12.03
N VAL A 104 18.79 3.18 -11.08
CA VAL A 104 20.20 2.78 -10.99
C VAL A 104 20.31 1.38 -10.37
N SER A 105 19.33 0.99 -9.57
CA SER A 105 19.28 -0.37 -9.00
C SER A 105 18.94 -1.38 -10.09
N GLN A 106 19.85 -2.31 -10.34
CA GLN A 106 19.63 -3.34 -11.36
C GLN A 106 18.79 -4.51 -10.86
N ASP A 107 18.31 -4.47 -9.62
CA ASP A 107 17.59 -5.56 -9.00
C ASP A 107 16.09 -5.60 -9.36
N GLY A 108 15.67 -4.80 -10.34
CA GLY A 108 14.31 -4.89 -10.86
C GLY A 108 13.24 -4.47 -9.88
N SER A 109 13.35 -3.23 -9.36
CA SER A 109 12.29 -2.66 -8.53
C SER A 109 10.97 -2.70 -9.31
N HIS A 110 9.90 -3.09 -8.63
CA HIS A 110 8.59 -3.07 -9.25
C HIS A 110 7.53 -2.57 -8.27
N ILE A 111 6.43 -2.12 -8.84
CA ILE A 111 5.28 -1.67 -8.10
C ILE A 111 4.11 -2.56 -8.50
N GLU A 112 3.41 -3.06 -7.50
CA GLU A 112 2.24 -3.89 -7.71
C GLU A 112 0.98 -3.04 -7.45
N ILE A 113 -0.02 -3.18 -8.30
CA ILE A 113 -1.28 -2.47 -8.16
C ILE A 113 -2.38 -3.48 -7.90
N ARG A 114 -3.15 -3.30 -6.83
CA ARG A 114 -4.25 -4.20 -6.50
C ARG A 114 -5.49 -3.41 -6.14
N ARG A 115 -6.61 -3.85 -6.66
CA ARG A 115 -7.89 -3.23 -6.32
C ARG A 115 -8.26 -3.57 -4.87
N VAL A 116 -8.66 -2.55 -4.13
CA VAL A 116 -9.16 -2.72 -2.76
C VAL A 116 -10.61 -3.19 -2.81
N PHE A 117 -10.96 -4.15 -1.96
CA PHE A 117 -12.34 -4.57 -1.84
C PHE A 117 -13.24 -3.40 -1.44
N GLU A 118 -14.41 -3.35 -2.04
CA GLU A 118 -15.47 -2.46 -1.60
C GLU A 118 -16.45 -3.28 -0.76
N THR A 119 -17.18 -2.61 0.12
CA THR A 119 -18.12 -3.29 1.01
C THR A 119 -19.10 -4.16 0.23
N GLU A 120 -19.57 -3.68 -0.94
CA GLU A 120 -20.52 -4.42 -1.76
C GLU A 120 -19.95 -5.71 -2.38
N ASP A 121 -18.63 -5.82 -2.48
CA ASP A 121 -18.00 -7.04 -2.98
C ASP A 121 -18.29 -8.25 -2.08
N PHE A 122 -18.65 -8.00 -0.83
CA PHE A 122 -18.95 -9.07 0.14
C PHE A 122 -20.41 -9.49 0.16
N ALA A 123 -21.24 -8.96 -0.74
CA ALA A 123 -22.66 -9.30 -0.81
C ALA A 123 -22.95 -10.81 -0.83
N PRO A 124 -22.16 -11.63 -1.58
CA PRO A 124 -22.42 -13.07 -1.58
C PRO A 124 -22.32 -13.74 -0.19
N SER A 125 -21.50 -13.19 0.71
CA SER A 125 -21.30 -13.72 2.06
C SER A 125 -22.23 -13.06 3.09
N ASP A 126 -22.98 -12.06 2.70
CA ASP A 126 -23.85 -11.27 3.58
C ASP A 126 -25.15 -10.92 2.86
N PRO A 127 -26.00 -11.94 2.54
CA PRO A 127 -27.20 -11.70 1.73
C PRO A 127 -28.17 -10.68 2.31
N SER A 128 -28.29 -10.60 3.64
CA SER A 128 -29.20 -9.64 4.29
C SER A 128 -28.70 -8.20 4.25
N GLY A 129 -27.39 -8.01 4.11
CA GLY A 129 -26.76 -6.68 4.12
C GLY A 129 -26.48 -6.13 5.51
N GLU A 130 -26.83 -6.86 6.57
CA GLU A 130 -26.63 -6.37 7.95
C GLU A 130 -25.17 -6.12 8.29
N LEU A 131 -24.28 -7.01 7.85
CA LEU A 131 -22.85 -6.87 8.12
C LEU A 131 -22.26 -5.72 7.33
N ARG A 132 -22.70 -5.52 6.09
CA ARG A 132 -22.26 -4.39 5.27
C ARG A 132 -22.72 -3.06 5.87
N GLU A 133 -23.92 -3.00 6.40
CA GLU A 133 -24.39 -1.80 7.08
C GLU A 133 -23.56 -1.50 8.33
N ALA A 134 -23.23 -2.54 9.10
CA ALA A 134 -22.37 -2.40 10.26
C ALA A 134 -20.99 -1.87 9.86
N GLU A 135 -20.45 -2.38 8.75
CA GLU A 135 -19.16 -1.93 8.21
C GLU A 135 -19.20 -0.47 7.79
N HIS A 136 -20.28 -0.04 7.12
CA HIS A 136 -20.44 1.36 6.74
C HIS A 136 -20.47 2.27 7.97
N ARG A 137 -21.19 1.88 9.01
CA ARG A 137 -21.24 2.65 10.27
C ARG A 137 -19.85 2.74 10.90
N LEU A 138 -19.11 1.65 10.89
CA LEU A 138 -17.76 1.64 11.45
C LEU A 138 -16.82 2.57 10.67
N ARG A 139 -16.89 2.53 9.34
CA ARG A 139 -16.07 3.40 8.48
C ARG A 139 -16.38 4.87 8.71
N ASP A 140 -17.64 5.21 8.88
CA ASP A 140 -18.03 6.59 9.19
C ASP A 140 -17.44 7.03 10.53
N ARG A 141 -17.45 6.16 11.53
CA ARG A 141 -16.86 6.45 12.85
C ARG A 141 -15.34 6.63 12.75
N VAL A 142 -14.68 5.79 11.96
CA VAL A 142 -13.22 5.92 11.73
C VAL A 142 -12.92 7.25 11.05
N GLU A 143 -13.70 7.61 10.05
CA GLU A 143 -13.51 8.88 9.33
C GLU A 143 -13.72 10.07 10.27
N ASN A 144 -14.75 10.03 11.12
CA ASN A 144 -15.02 11.09 12.09
C ASN A 144 -13.91 11.20 13.14
N GLN A 145 -13.27 10.09 13.48
CA GLN A 145 -12.18 10.07 14.45
C GLN A 145 -10.93 10.83 13.97
N LYS A 146 -10.76 10.95 12.64
CA LYS A 146 -9.62 11.63 12.03
C LYS A 146 -9.72 13.16 12.11
N ARG A 147 -10.88 13.70 12.50
CA ARG A 147 -11.11 15.15 12.55
C ARG A 147 -10.73 15.77 13.88
#